data_229dc018af581d77f20f73a3669ec45c
#
_entry.id   229dc018af581d77f20f73a3669ec45c
#
_cell.length_a   1.000
_cell.length_b   1.000
_cell.length_c   1.000
_cell.angle_alpha   90.00
_cell.angle_beta   90.00
_cell.angle_gamma   90.00
#
_symmetry.space_group_name_H-M   'P 1'
#
loop_
_entity.id
_entity.type
_entity.pdbx_description
1 polymer ?
#
loop_
_entity_poly.entity_id
_entity_poly.type
_entity_poly.pdbx_seq_one_letter_code
_entity_poly.pdbx_strand_id
1 'polypeptide(L)'
;SMSAEIQAACRDAGQPVPESDAELARCIFDSLALLYARVLNELAALRGHPFSQLHIVGGGCQNTLLNQLCADACGIAVVAGPIEASTLGNIGIQLMTLDELANVDEFRQVVRGNAALTTFTPNPDSEIARFVAQFQPQQTKELCA
;
A
#
# COMPACT_ATOMS: atom_id res chain seq x y z
N SER A 1 0.27 11.12 24.35
CA SER A 1 0.77 9.86 23.79
C SER A 1 0.00 9.56 22.51
N MET A 2 0.63 8.96 21.52
CA MET A 2 0.02 8.63 20.23
C MET A 2 -1.32 7.87 20.38
N SER A 3 -1.38 6.91 21.29
CA SER A 3 -2.62 6.17 21.59
C SER A 3 -3.78 7.10 22.01
N ALA A 4 -3.51 8.04 22.92
CA ALA A 4 -4.52 8.99 23.39
C ALA A 4 -4.99 9.95 22.27
N GLU A 5 -4.09 10.31 21.36
CA GLU A 5 -4.42 11.18 20.21
C GLU A 5 -5.29 10.44 19.20
N ILE A 6 -4.99 9.15 18.90
CA ILE A 6 -5.83 8.31 18.05
C ILE A 6 -7.23 8.15 18.66
N GLN A 7 -7.30 7.83 19.96
CA GLN A 7 -8.57 7.69 20.67
C GLN A 7 -9.39 8.98 20.68
N ALA A 8 -8.73 10.14 20.85
CA ALA A 8 -9.38 11.44 20.76
C ALA A 8 -9.92 11.70 19.35
N ALA A 9 -9.11 11.47 18.32
CA ALA A 9 -9.52 11.65 16.93
C ALA A 9 -10.72 10.75 16.55
N CYS A 10 -10.73 9.49 16.97
CA CYS A 10 -11.87 8.60 16.77
C CYS A 10 -13.14 9.13 17.46
N ARG A 11 -13.01 9.60 18.70
CA ARG A 11 -14.12 10.16 19.46
C ARG A 11 -14.68 11.41 18.80
N ASP A 12 -13.81 12.32 18.37
CA ASP A 12 -14.19 13.57 17.72
C ASP A 12 -14.87 13.34 16.35
N ALA A 13 -14.46 12.26 15.67
CA ALA A 13 -15.07 11.82 14.42
C ALA A 13 -16.35 10.96 14.59
N GLY A 14 -16.80 10.71 15.84
CA GLY A 14 -17.95 9.86 16.11
C GLY A 14 -17.75 8.38 15.73
N GLN A 15 -16.49 7.94 15.68
CA GLN A 15 -16.12 6.57 15.35
C GLN A 15 -15.92 5.72 16.63
N PRO A 16 -16.00 4.40 16.55
CA PRO A 16 -15.65 3.53 17.66
C PRO A 16 -14.23 3.83 18.18
N VAL A 17 -14.11 3.99 19.48
CA VAL A 17 -12.83 4.30 20.13
C VAL A 17 -12.09 3.01 20.43
N PRO A 18 -10.87 2.80 19.89
CA PRO A 18 -10.10 1.59 20.18
C PRO A 18 -9.68 1.58 21.66
N GLU A 19 -9.97 0.46 22.35
CA GLU A 19 -9.70 0.29 23.79
C GLU A 19 -8.47 -0.59 24.07
N SER A 20 -8.14 -1.51 23.15
CA SER A 20 -6.99 -2.41 23.24
C SER A 20 -5.88 -2.04 22.28
N ASP A 21 -4.66 -2.50 22.55
CA ASP A 21 -3.51 -2.34 21.65
C ASP A 21 -3.77 -2.98 20.28
N ALA A 22 -4.51 -4.08 20.22
CA ALA A 22 -4.89 -4.74 18.98
C ALA A 22 -5.84 -3.88 18.14
N GLU A 23 -6.82 -3.26 18.77
CA GLU A 23 -7.75 -2.32 18.09
C GLU A 23 -7.04 -1.05 17.65
N LEU A 24 -6.12 -0.52 18.46
CA LEU A 24 -5.27 0.61 18.08
C LEU A 24 -4.42 0.26 16.85
N ALA A 25 -3.76 -0.90 16.85
CA ALA A 25 -2.96 -1.37 15.71
C ALA A 25 -3.84 -1.55 14.46
N ARG A 26 -5.03 -2.12 14.61
CA ARG A 26 -5.99 -2.27 13.51
C ARG A 26 -6.43 -0.92 12.96
N CYS A 27 -6.77 0.04 13.80
CA CYS A 27 -7.12 1.41 13.40
C CYS A 27 -6.00 2.08 12.60
N ILE A 28 -4.74 1.89 13.00
CA ILE A 28 -3.58 2.41 12.28
C ILE A 28 -3.46 1.74 10.91
N PHE A 29 -3.58 0.43 10.82
CA PHE A 29 -3.44 -0.30 9.54
C PHE A 29 -4.57 0.03 8.57
N ASP A 30 -5.82 0.12 9.03
CA ASP A 30 -6.95 0.55 8.22
C ASP A 30 -6.73 1.97 7.69
N SER A 31 -6.28 2.89 8.55
CA SER A 31 -5.99 4.28 8.17
C SER A 31 -4.87 4.37 7.13
N LEU A 32 -3.81 3.56 7.27
CA LEU A 32 -2.73 3.48 6.29
C LEU A 32 -3.22 2.93 4.95
N ALA A 33 -3.99 1.85 4.95
CA ALA A 33 -4.52 1.26 3.73
C ALA A 33 -5.45 2.22 2.97
N LEU A 34 -6.30 2.97 3.70
CA LEU A 34 -7.14 4.02 3.12
C LEU A 34 -6.32 5.17 2.54
N LEU A 35 -5.23 5.56 3.22
CA LEU A 35 -4.30 6.57 2.70
C LEU A 35 -3.61 6.10 1.43
N TYR A 36 -3.17 4.84 1.35
CA TYR A 36 -2.62 4.25 0.12
C TYR A 36 -3.64 4.33 -1.02
N ALA A 37 -4.89 3.93 -0.78
CA ALA A 37 -5.94 3.99 -1.79
C ALA A 37 -6.18 5.42 -2.30
N ARG A 38 -6.23 6.41 -1.39
CA ARG A 38 -6.40 7.81 -1.74
C ARG A 38 -5.24 8.33 -2.60
N VAL A 39 -4.00 8.15 -2.14
CA VAL A 39 -2.81 8.62 -2.86
C VAL A 39 -2.70 7.95 -4.24
N LEU A 40 -3.01 6.66 -4.31
CA LEU A 40 -2.99 5.92 -5.58
C LEU A 40 -4.00 6.49 -6.58
N ASN A 41 -5.20 6.84 -6.13
CA ASN A 41 -6.23 7.48 -6.96
C ASN A 41 -5.81 8.88 -7.42
N GLU A 42 -5.22 9.69 -6.53
CA GLU A 42 -4.67 11.01 -6.89
C GLU A 42 -3.57 10.89 -7.95
N LEU A 43 -2.65 9.93 -7.78
CA LEU A 43 -1.59 9.66 -8.76
C LEU A 43 -2.14 9.12 -10.09
N ALA A 44 -3.17 8.28 -10.06
CA ALA A 44 -3.83 7.77 -11.25
C ALA A 44 -4.50 8.90 -12.04
N ALA A 45 -5.13 9.85 -11.34
CA ALA A 45 -5.72 11.04 -11.95
C ALA A 45 -4.65 11.93 -12.63
N LEU A 46 -3.51 12.15 -11.99
CA LEU A 46 -2.39 12.90 -12.56
C LEU A 46 -1.77 12.20 -13.78
N ARG A 47 -1.68 10.88 -13.74
CA ARG A 47 -1.13 10.05 -14.82
C ARG A 47 -2.09 9.88 -15.99
N GLY A 48 -3.39 10.07 -15.78
CA GLY A 48 -4.45 9.88 -16.77
C GLY A 48 -4.91 8.44 -16.97
N HIS A 49 -4.39 7.48 -16.21
CA HIS A 49 -4.81 6.08 -16.25
C HIS A 49 -4.54 5.34 -14.93
N PRO A 50 -5.36 4.31 -14.58
CA PRO A 50 -5.24 3.58 -13.33
C PRO A 50 -3.96 2.75 -13.26
N PHE A 51 -3.57 2.41 -12.04
CA PHE A 51 -2.52 1.44 -11.77
C PHE A 51 -3.11 0.02 -11.74
N SER A 52 -2.34 -0.95 -12.23
CA SER A 52 -2.75 -2.36 -12.23
C SER A 52 -2.19 -3.13 -11.03
N GLN A 53 -1.19 -2.59 -10.35
CA GLN A 53 -0.46 -3.28 -9.30
C GLN A 53 0.22 -2.27 -8.37
N LEU A 54 0.28 -2.60 -7.08
CA LEU A 54 1.02 -1.85 -6.05
C LEU A 54 2.16 -2.73 -5.54
N HIS A 55 3.39 -2.20 -5.49
CA HIS A 55 4.52 -2.85 -4.88
C HIS A 55 4.80 -2.27 -3.50
N ILE A 56 4.82 -3.12 -2.47
CA ILE A 56 5.24 -2.78 -1.11
C ILE A 56 6.58 -3.44 -0.84
N VAL A 57 7.61 -2.65 -0.59
CA VAL A 57 8.99 -3.10 -0.42
C VAL A 57 9.55 -2.68 0.95
N GLY A 58 10.72 -3.22 1.32
CA GLY A 58 11.32 -2.92 2.62
C GLY A 58 10.67 -3.69 3.75
N GLY A 59 10.97 -3.35 5.01
CA GLY A 59 10.47 -4.06 6.19
C GLY A 59 8.94 -4.14 6.29
N GLY A 60 8.23 -3.13 5.80
CA GLY A 60 6.76 -3.09 5.80
C GLY A 60 6.10 -4.21 4.99
N CYS A 61 6.79 -4.75 3.98
CA CYS A 61 6.25 -5.83 3.16
C CYS A 61 6.07 -7.16 3.92
N GLN A 62 6.62 -7.28 5.12
CA GLN A 62 6.46 -8.46 5.98
C GLN A 62 5.12 -8.47 6.73
N ASN A 63 4.41 -7.35 6.80
CA ASN A 63 3.11 -7.28 7.46
C ASN A 63 2.00 -7.75 6.52
N THR A 64 1.65 -9.04 6.63
CA THR A 64 0.64 -9.67 5.77
C THR A 64 -0.75 -9.06 5.91
N LEU A 65 -1.13 -8.61 7.13
CA LEU A 65 -2.41 -7.95 7.37
C LEU A 65 -2.47 -6.61 6.62
N LEU A 66 -1.45 -5.76 6.77
CA LEU A 66 -1.39 -4.47 6.08
C LEU A 66 -1.39 -4.65 4.56
N ASN A 67 -0.63 -5.62 4.04
CA ASN A 67 -0.57 -5.90 2.61
C ASN A 67 -1.93 -6.30 2.05
N GLN A 68 -2.68 -7.16 2.77
CA GLN A 68 -4.03 -7.55 2.36
C GLN A 68 -5.00 -6.37 2.44
N LEU A 69 -4.97 -5.58 3.53
CA LEU A 69 -5.79 -4.37 3.65
C LEU A 69 -5.51 -3.37 2.54
N CYS A 70 -4.24 -3.20 2.13
CA CYS A 70 -3.88 -2.35 1.01
C CYS A 70 -4.42 -2.90 -0.33
N ALA A 71 -4.35 -4.21 -0.57
CA ALA A 71 -4.93 -4.80 -1.76
C ALA A 71 -6.43 -4.56 -1.81
N ASP A 72 -7.13 -4.81 -0.71
CA ASP A 72 -8.58 -4.65 -0.59
C ASP A 72 -9.02 -3.19 -0.76
N ALA A 73 -8.33 -2.26 -0.10
CA ALA A 73 -8.65 -0.84 -0.16
C ALA A 73 -8.35 -0.22 -1.53
N CYS A 74 -7.25 -0.63 -2.17
CA CYS A 74 -6.86 -0.13 -3.49
C CYS A 74 -7.60 -0.83 -4.64
N GLY A 75 -8.20 -1.99 -4.42
CA GLY A 75 -8.88 -2.77 -5.45
C GLY A 75 -7.95 -3.35 -6.51
N ILE A 76 -6.64 -3.43 -6.24
CA ILE A 76 -5.61 -3.96 -7.15
C ILE A 76 -4.68 -4.91 -6.40
N ALA A 77 -3.98 -5.76 -7.16
CA ALA A 77 -3.01 -6.68 -6.57
C ALA A 77 -1.86 -5.92 -5.89
N VAL A 78 -1.48 -6.40 -4.69
CA VAL A 78 -0.29 -5.95 -3.98
C VAL A 78 0.79 -7.03 -4.08
N VAL A 79 1.98 -6.65 -4.52
CA VAL A 79 3.17 -7.49 -4.51
C VAL A 79 4.10 -7.01 -3.39
N ALA A 80 4.26 -7.84 -2.38
CA ALA A 80 5.10 -7.59 -1.22
C ALA A 80 6.50 -8.18 -1.42
N GLY A 81 7.53 -7.36 -1.22
CA GLY A 81 8.94 -7.69 -1.39
C GLY A 81 9.59 -7.02 -2.60
N PRO A 82 10.92 -7.06 -2.68
CA PRO A 82 11.83 -7.65 -1.69
C PRO A 82 11.97 -6.81 -0.42
N ILE A 83 12.39 -7.45 0.70
CA ILE A 83 12.61 -6.78 1.97
C ILE A 83 13.78 -5.79 1.86
N GLU A 84 14.87 -6.20 1.25
CA GLU A 84 16.10 -5.43 1.08
C GLU A 84 16.14 -4.68 -0.27
N ALA A 85 15.03 -4.05 -0.67
CA ALA A 85 14.90 -3.42 -1.98
C ALA A 85 15.96 -2.33 -2.24
N SER A 86 16.30 -1.52 -1.24
CA SER A 86 17.31 -0.46 -1.39
C SER A 86 18.70 -1.03 -1.61
N THR A 87 19.08 -2.06 -0.87
CA THR A 87 20.35 -2.76 -1.02
C THR A 87 20.44 -3.43 -2.39
N LEU A 88 19.40 -4.13 -2.80
CA LEU A 88 19.33 -4.76 -4.11
C LEU A 88 19.40 -3.73 -5.24
N GLY A 89 18.71 -2.60 -5.11
CA GLY A 89 18.78 -1.52 -6.09
C GLY A 89 20.22 -0.97 -6.24
N ASN A 90 20.92 -0.79 -5.13
CA ASN A 90 22.31 -0.35 -5.14
C ASN A 90 23.24 -1.37 -5.85
N ILE A 91 23.07 -2.66 -5.54
CA ILE A 91 23.80 -3.76 -6.21
C ILE A 91 23.49 -3.75 -7.72
N GLY A 92 22.24 -3.59 -8.09
CA GLY A 92 21.82 -3.55 -9.50
C GLY A 92 22.51 -2.42 -10.29
N ILE A 93 22.60 -1.23 -9.71
CA ILE A 93 23.33 -0.10 -10.34
C ILE A 93 24.81 -0.42 -10.49
N GLN A 94 25.43 -1.03 -9.50
CA GLN A 94 26.85 -1.42 -9.58
C GLN A 94 27.09 -2.49 -10.67
N LEU A 95 26.22 -3.51 -10.78
CA LEU A 95 26.32 -4.53 -11.80
C LEU A 95 26.15 -3.95 -13.22
N MET A 96 25.23 -2.99 -13.39
CA MET A 96 25.10 -2.27 -14.67
C MET A 96 26.33 -1.42 -14.99
N THR A 97 26.95 -0.81 -14.00
CA THR A 97 28.18 -0.02 -14.18
C THR A 97 29.39 -0.88 -14.57
N LEU A 98 29.38 -2.15 -14.14
CA LEU A 98 30.42 -3.13 -14.47
C LEU A 98 30.12 -3.94 -15.76
N ASP A 99 29.09 -3.56 -16.49
CA ASP A 99 28.61 -4.26 -17.70
C ASP A 99 28.21 -5.72 -17.47
N GLU A 100 27.92 -6.11 -16.21
CA GLU A 100 27.42 -7.44 -15.86
C GLU A 100 25.91 -7.60 -16.08
N LEU A 101 25.17 -6.49 -16.13
CA LEU A 101 23.76 -6.38 -16.51
C LEU A 101 23.56 -5.26 -17.51
N ALA A 102 22.80 -5.51 -18.56
CA ALA A 102 22.61 -4.54 -19.63
C ALA A 102 21.71 -3.35 -19.24
N ASN A 103 20.70 -3.58 -18.40
CA ASN A 103 19.71 -2.58 -18.04
C ASN A 103 18.88 -2.96 -16.81
N VAL A 104 18.01 -2.01 -16.39
CA VAL A 104 17.11 -2.17 -15.22
C VAL A 104 16.12 -3.32 -15.40
N ASP A 105 15.68 -3.62 -16.61
CA ASP A 105 14.70 -4.69 -16.84
C ASP A 105 15.33 -6.07 -16.66
N GLU A 106 16.58 -6.26 -17.07
CA GLU A 106 17.35 -7.46 -16.79
C GLU A 106 17.56 -7.63 -15.28
N PHE A 107 17.95 -6.56 -14.58
CA PHE A 107 18.04 -6.58 -13.12
C PHE A 107 16.73 -6.96 -12.45
N ARG A 108 15.60 -6.42 -12.90
CA ARG A 108 14.27 -6.78 -12.38
C ARG A 108 13.94 -8.26 -12.60
N GLN A 109 14.36 -8.85 -13.71
CA GLN A 109 14.18 -10.30 -13.97
C GLN A 109 15.00 -11.13 -12.97
N VAL A 110 16.25 -10.73 -12.72
CA VAL A 110 17.10 -11.39 -11.71
C VAL A 110 16.47 -11.30 -10.32
N VAL A 111 15.98 -10.14 -9.93
CA VAL A 111 15.28 -9.96 -8.64
C VAL A 111 14.03 -10.84 -8.55
N ARG A 112 13.19 -10.85 -9.59
CA ARG A 112 11.99 -11.72 -9.63
C ARG A 112 12.28 -13.19 -9.51
N GLY A 113 13.39 -13.65 -10.08
CA GLY A 113 13.81 -15.06 -10.03
C GLY A 113 14.43 -15.48 -8.69
N ASN A 114 14.92 -14.54 -7.89
CA ASN A 114 15.70 -14.83 -6.68
C ASN A 114 15.10 -14.28 -5.38
N ALA A 115 14.24 -13.26 -5.44
CA ALA A 115 13.61 -12.70 -4.26
C ALA A 115 12.27 -13.39 -3.95
N ALA A 116 12.02 -13.64 -2.68
CA ALA A 116 10.70 -14.08 -2.21
C ALA A 116 9.71 -12.93 -2.35
N LEU A 117 8.81 -13.03 -3.32
CA LEU A 117 7.71 -12.09 -3.55
C LEU A 117 6.40 -12.78 -3.19
N THR A 118 5.53 -12.07 -2.47
CA THR A 118 4.20 -12.56 -2.12
C THR A 118 3.16 -11.65 -2.74
N THR A 119 2.18 -12.24 -3.43
CA THR A 119 1.08 -11.48 -4.05
C THR A 119 -0.18 -11.61 -3.20
N PHE A 120 -0.81 -10.46 -2.93
CA PHE A 120 -2.10 -10.34 -2.25
C PHE A 120 -3.14 -9.88 -3.28
N THR A 121 -4.19 -10.69 -3.43
CA THR A 121 -5.29 -10.39 -4.34
C THR A 121 -6.37 -9.62 -3.59
N PRO A 122 -6.95 -8.56 -4.17
CA PRO A 122 -8.01 -7.79 -3.52
C PRO A 122 -9.26 -8.62 -3.31
N ASN A 123 -9.88 -8.49 -2.12
CA ASN A 123 -11.17 -9.05 -1.81
C ASN A 123 -12.21 -7.90 -1.83
N PRO A 124 -13.07 -7.82 -2.87
CA PRO A 124 -14.06 -6.76 -3.00
C PRO A 124 -15.15 -6.81 -1.91
N ASP A 125 -15.33 -7.97 -1.26
CA ASP A 125 -16.31 -8.18 -0.21
C ASP A 125 -15.76 -7.90 1.19
N SER A 126 -14.51 -7.48 1.32
CA SER A 126 -13.93 -7.09 2.61
C SER A 126 -14.57 -5.81 3.16
N GLU A 127 -14.51 -5.65 4.47
CA GLU A 127 -15.08 -4.48 5.15
C GLU A 127 -14.45 -3.17 4.63
N ILE A 128 -13.12 -3.14 4.48
CA ILE A 128 -12.41 -1.95 4.00
C ILE A 128 -12.73 -1.63 2.53
N ALA A 129 -12.89 -2.64 1.67
CA ALA A 129 -13.27 -2.44 0.27
C ALA A 129 -14.67 -1.82 0.17
N ARG A 130 -15.62 -2.34 0.96
CA ARG A 130 -16.99 -1.78 1.02
C ARG A 130 -17.00 -0.35 1.56
N PHE A 131 -16.17 -0.06 2.56
CA PHE A 131 -16.00 1.30 3.08
C PHE A 131 -15.50 2.26 2.00
N VAL A 132 -14.44 1.91 1.29
CA VAL A 132 -13.89 2.72 0.18
C VAL A 132 -14.95 2.98 -0.89
N ALA A 133 -15.71 1.95 -1.30
CA ALA A 133 -16.76 2.08 -2.31
C ALA A 133 -17.87 3.08 -1.91
N GLN A 134 -18.16 3.21 -0.62
CA GLN A 134 -19.16 4.17 -0.11
C GLN A 134 -18.66 5.62 -0.15
N PHE A 135 -17.36 5.85 0.02
CA PHE A 135 -16.79 7.19 0.17
C PHE A 135 -16.20 7.78 -1.12
N GLN A 136 -15.83 6.97 -2.11
CA GLN A 136 -15.31 7.47 -3.39
C GLN A 136 -16.29 8.33 -4.23
N PRO A 137 -17.62 8.15 -4.22
CA PRO A 137 -18.50 8.99 -5.03
C PRO A 137 -18.60 10.45 -4.59
N GLN A 138 -18.22 10.78 -3.36
CA GLN A 138 -18.36 12.14 -2.84
C GLN A 138 -17.21 13.07 -3.21
N GLN A 139 -16.01 12.56 -3.39
CA GLN A 139 -14.83 13.37 -3.70
C GLN A 139 -14.75 13.83 -5.16
N THR A 140 -15.39 13.12 -6.08
CA THR A 140 -15.40 13.50 -7.51
C THR A 140 -16.33 14.70 -7.78
N LYS A 141 -17.25 15.02 -6.89
CA LYS A 141 -18.18 16.15 -7.04
C LYS A 141 -17.62 17.48 -6.53
N GLU A 142 -16.68 17.47 -5.60
CA GLU A 142 -16.09 18.69 -5.06
C GLU A 142 -14.92 19.25 -5.88
N LEU A 143 -14.32 18.42 -6.76
CA LEU A 143 -13.23 18.86 -7.66
C LEU A 143 -13.72 19.44 -9.01
N CYS A 144 -15.02 19.36 -9.28
CA CYS A 144 -15.64 19.90 -10.51
C CYS A 144 -16.59 21.08 -10.25
N ALA A 145 -16.59 21.64 -9.05
CA ALA A 145 -17.32 22.84 -8.67
C ALA A 145 -16.36 23.98 -8.35
#